data_ff73538f10fb29fb847dd7abf99d2553
#
_entry.id   ff73538f10fb29fb847dd7abf99d2553
#
_cell.length_a   1.000
_cell.length_b   1.000
_cell.length_c   1.000
_cell.angle_alpha   90.00
_cell.angle_beta   90.00
_cell.angle_gamma   90.00
#
_symmetry.space_group_name_H-M   'P 1'
#
loop_
_entity.id
_entity.type
_entity.pdbx_description
1 polymer ?
#
loop_
_entity_poly.entity_id
_entity_poly.type
_entity_poly.pdbx_seq_one_letter_code
_entity_poly.pdbx_strand_id
1 'polypeptide(L)'
;MSLLEIKNLAVKVDDREILKGVDLVIERGEMHAIMGPNGSGKSTLAHVLSGKPGYEVTAGEVKFEGADLLALAPDERATRGIFLAFQYPLEIPGVATMTFLRTALNAQRKTRGESELSTPEFMKRVREQAGKLAIDPDMLRRPVNVGFSGGEKKRNEILQMALLEPKLAVLDETDSGLDIDALKVVADGVNRLRSPDRAMLVITHYQRLLNHIVPDVVHVLSNGRIMRTGGSELALELEAKGYAPYQDEAVMQ
;
A
#
# COMPACT_ATOMS: atom_id res chain seq x y z
N MET A 1 -12.09 4.44 17.06
CA MET A 1 -11.78 5.62 16.19
C MET A 1 -11.14 5.08 14.94
N SER A 2 -11.68 5.45 13.78
CA SER A 2 -11.15 5.03 12.48
C SER A 2 -9.68 5.41 12.34
N LEU A 3 -8.89 4.55 11.71
CA LEU A 3 -7.50 4.84 11.37
C LEU A 3 -7.43 5.77 10.15
N LEU A 4 -8.20 5.44 9.10
CA LEU A 4 -8.34 6.22 7.89
C LEU A 4 -9.81 6.51 7.63
N GLU A 5 -10.14 7.76 7.35
CA GLU A 5 -11.48 8.19 6.97
C GLU A 5 -11.39 9.08 5.73
N ILE A 6 -12.06 8.68 4.67
CA ILE A 6 -12.15 9.39 3.39
C ILE A 6 -13.61 9.72 3.17
N LYS A 7 -13.93 11.00 2.91
CA LYS A 7 -15.28 11.47 2.64
C LYS A 7 -15.32 12.26 1.34
N ASN A 8 -16.15 11.81 0.43
CA ASN A 8 -16.46 12.47 -0.85
C ASN A 8 -15.20 12.93 -1.61
N LEU A 9 -14.15 12.09 -1.62
CA LEU A 9 -12.87 12.44 -2.23
C LEU A 9 -12.98 12.49 -3.75
N ALA A 10 -12.75 13.67 -4.33
CA ALA A 10 -12.64 13.89 -5.76
C ALA A 10 -11.23 14.33 -6.13
N VAL A 11 -10.68 13.75 -7.20
CA VAL A 11 -9.28 13.97 -7.61
C VAL A 11 -9.17 14.08 -9.11
N LYS A 12 -8.39 15.08 -9.58
CA LYS A 12 -7.97 15.24 -10.96
C LYS A 12 -6.51 14.87 -11.17
N VAL A 13 -6.23 14.36 -12.36
CA VAL A 13 -4.88 14.12 -12.89
C VAL A 13 -4.88 14.62 -14.34
N ASP A 14 -3.97 15.52 -14.69
CA ASP A 14 -3.89 16.14 -16.03
C ASP A 14 -5.27 16.61 -16.53
N ASP A 15 -5.96 17.43 -15.72
CA ASP A 15 -7.30 17.99 -15.97
C ASP A 15 -8.45 16.96 -16.10
N ARG A 16 -8.18 15.68 -15.93
CA ARG A 16 -9.21 14.63 -15.95
C ARG A 16 -9.61 14.25 -14.53
N GLU A 17 -10.90 14.29 -14.25
CA GLU A 17 -11.43 13.79 -12.99
C GLU A 17 -11.38 12.26 -12.97
N ILE A 18 -10.57 11.72 -12.04
CA ILE A 18 -10.33 10.27 -11.88
C ILE A 18 -11.12 9.70 -10.71
N LEU A 19 -11.06 10.35 -9.54
CA LEU A 19 -11.91 10.00 -8.39
C LEU A 19 -13.05 11.00 -8.30
N LYS A 20 -14.27 10.50 -8.07
CA LYS A 20 -15.51 11.26 -8.23
C LYS A 20 -16.42 11.17 -7.00
N GLY A 21 -15.83 11.34 -5.81
CA GLY A 21 -16.54 11.22 -4.55
C GLY A 21 -16.40 9.82 -3.95
N VAL A 22 -15.18 9.47 -3.55
CA VAL A 22 -14.88 8.20 -2.87
C VAL A 22 -15.11 8.38 -1.36
N ASP A 23 -15.90 7.47 -0.79
CA ASP A 23 -16.09 7.31 0.66
C ASP A 23 -15.48 5.98 1.10
N LEU A 24 -14.60 6.02 2.11
CA LEU A 24 -13.93 4.83 2.63
C LEU A 24 -13.55 5.04 4.10
N VAL A 25 -13.85 4.07 4.95
CA VAL A 25 -13.40 4.05 6.34
C VAL A 25 -12.66 2.75 6.59
N ILE A 26 -11.49 2.83 7.22
CA ILE A 26 -10.69 1.68 7.63
C ILE A 26 -10.39 1.80 9.12
N GLU A 27 -10.78 0.79 9.89
CA GLU A 27 -10.46 0.71 11.31
C GLU A 27 -9.06 0.11 11.53
N ARG A 28 -8.54 0.26 12.74
CA ARG A 28 -7.27 -0.39 13.11
C ARG A 28 -7.41 -1.91 13.05
N GLY A 29 -6.37 -2.57 12.57
CA GLY A 29 -6.33 -4.03 12.45
C GLY A 29 -7.05 -4.61 11.24
N GLU A 30 -7.84 -3.81 10.53
CA GLU A 30 -8.57 -4.29 9.36
C GLU A 30 -7.68 -4.36 8.10
N MET A 31 -7.97 -5.36 7.28
CA MET A 31 -7.44 -5.48 5.94
C MET A 31 -8.55 -5.29 4.92
N HIS A 32 -8.48 -4.20 4.19
CA HIS A 32 -9.40 -3.90 3.10
C HIS A 32 -8.75 -4.21 1.75
N ALA A 33 -9.56 -4.67 0.79
CA ALA A 33 -9.15 -4.80 -0.59
C ALA A 33 -9.95 -3.84 -1.48
N ILE A 34 -9.28 -3.18 -2.40
CA ILE A 34 -9.92 -2.43 -3.50
C ILE A 34 -9.68 -3.19 -4.78
N MET A 35 -10.77 -3.65 -5.39
CA MET A 35 -10.79 -4.29 -6.69
C MET A 35 -11.51 -3.43 -7.71
N GLY A 36 -11.22 -3.61 -8.99
CA GLY A 36 -11.88 -2.87 -10.06
C GLY A 36 -11.11 -2.93 -11.37
N PRO A 37 -11.73 -2.54 -12.49
CA PRO A 37 -11.09 -2.57 -13.79
C PRO A 37 -9.90 -1.60 -13.87
N ASN A 38 -9.07 -1.78 -14.91
CA ASN A 38 -7.99 -0.85 -15.17
C ASN A 38 -8.55 0.55 -15.47
N GLY A 39 -7.88 1.59 -14.95
CA GLY A 39 -8.34 2.97 -15.11
C GLY A 39 -9.47 3.39 -14.16
N SER A 40 -9.92 2.55 -13.22
CA SER A 40 -11.00 2.91 -12.28
C SER A 40 -10.60 3.92 -11.20
N GLY A 41 -9.29 4.20 -11.03
CA GLY A 41 -8.77 5.15 -10.03
C GLY A 41 -8.06 4.51 -8.82
N LYS A 42 -7.84 3.19 -8.81
CA LYS A 42 -7.20 2.48 -7.68
C LYS A 42 -5.83 3.05 -7.30
N SER A 43 -4.90 3.11 -8.25
CA SER A 43 -3.56 3.68 -8.00
C SER A 43 -3.60 5.19 -7.75
N THR A 44 -4.60 5.90 -8.31
CA THR A 44 -4.83 7.31 -7.99
C THR A 44 -5.11 7.48 -6.50
N LEU A 45 -5.97 6.65 -5.92
CA LEU A 45 -6.24 6.67 -4.49
C LEU A 45 -4.96 6.40 -3.66
N ALA A 46 -4.18 5.37 -4.03
CA ALA A 46 -2.90 5.07 -3.37
C ALA A 46 -1.92 6.26 -3.41
N HIS A 47 -1.82 6.91 -4.56
CA HIS A 47 -0.94 8.06 -4.77
C HIS A 47 -1.40 9.29 -3.98
N VAL A 48 -2.70 9.55 -3.89
CA VAL A 48 -3.25 10.62 -3.05
C VAL A 48 -2.96 10.36 -1.58
N LEU A 49 -3.16 9.14 -1.10
CA LEU A 49 -2.86 8.78 0.30
C LEU A 49 -1.37 8.93 0.65
N SER A 50 -0.48 8.62 -0.30
CA SER A 50 0.97 8.80 -0.10
C SER A 50 1.46 10.24 -0.28
N GLY A 51 0.62 11.14 -0.81
CA GLY A 51 0.99 12.54 -1.06
C GLY A 51 1.81 12.76 -2.33
N LYS A 52 1.74 11.85 -3.31
CA LYS A 52 2.48 11.97 -4.56
C LYS A 52 2.06 13.24 -5.31
N PRO A 53 3.00 14.10 -5.77
CA PRO A 53 2.68 15.27 -6.57
C PRO A 53 1.96 14.93 -7.88
N GLY A 54 1.18 15.88 -8.42
CA GLY A 54 0.46 15.71 -9.68
C GLY A 54 -0.96 15.14 -9.54
N TYR A 55 -1.43 14.96 -8.31
CA TYR A 55 -2.79 14.53 -7.99
C TYR A 55 -3.50 15.67 -7.27
N GLU A 56 -4.40 16.36 -7.96
CA GLU A 56 -5.13 17.50 -7.42
C GLU A 56 -6.42 17.04 -6.75
N VAL A 57 -6.51 17.24 -5.44
CA VAL A 57 -7.76 17.02 -4.70
C VAL A 57 -8.67 18.20 -4.91
N THR A 58 -9.80 17.98 -5.59
CA THR A 58 -10.76 19.05 -5.94
C THR A 58 -11.92 19.14 -4.95
N ALA A 59 -12.22 18.06 -4.23
CA ALA A 59 -13.25 18.03 -3.17
C ALA A 59 -13.01 16.88 -2.19
N GLY A 60 -13.67 16.95 -1.04
CA GLY A 60 -13.65 15.94 0.00
C GLY A 60 -12.57 16.15 1.04
N GLU A 61 -12.52 15.23 2.00
CA GLU A 61 -11.56 15.22 3.10
C GLU A 61 -10.96 13.84 3.30
N VAL A 62 -9.70 13.81 3.75
CA VAL A 62 -9.00 12.57 4.14
C VAL A 62 -8.42 12.78 5.53
N LYS A 63 -8.86 11.98 6.50
CA LYS A 63 -8.35 12.00 7.87
C LYS A 63 -7.58 10.74 8.18
N PHE A 64 -6.42 10.89 8.77
CA PHE A 64 -5.61 9.80 9.31
C PHE A 64 -5.42 10.03 10.81
N GLU A 65 -5.89 9.08 11.64
CA GLU A 65 -5.97 9.22 13.10
C GLU A 65 -6.67 10.53 13.54
N GLY A 66 -7.71 10.93 12.80
CA GLY A 66 -8.49 12.15 13.04
C GLY A 66 -7.85 13.46 12.56
N ALA A 67 -6.58 13.44 12.10
CA ALA A 67 -5.89 14.62 11.57
C ALA A 67 -6.03 14.70 10.05
N ASP A 68 -6.08 15.91 9.50
CA ASP A 68 -6.11 16.14 8.05
C ASP A 68 -4.84 15.60 7.40
N LEU A 69 -5.00 14.59 6.53
CA LEU A 69 -3.91 13.98 5.80
C LEU A 69 -3.46 14.83 4.61
N LEU A 70 -4.39 15.56 3.99
CA LEU A 70 -4.11 16.29 2.76
C LEU A 70 -3.18 17.49 2.99
N ALA A 71 -3.18 18.03 4.21
CA ALA A 71 -2.27 19.12 4.60
C ALA A 71 -0.81 18.69 4.79
N LEU A 72 -0.53 17.38 4.81
CA LEU A 72 0.80 16.85 5.11
C LEU A 72 1.62 16.56 3.85
N ALA A 73 2.92 16.89 3.91
CA ALA A 73 3.89 16.47 2.90
C ALA A 73 4.13 14.94 2.90
N PRO A 74 4.64 14.33 1.81
CA PRO A 74 4.83 12.88 1.71
C PRO A 74 5.70 12.29 2.84
N ASP A 75 6.77 12.97 3.22
CA ASP A 75 7.67 12.56 4.29
C ASP A 75 7.00 12.65 5.68
N GLU A 76 6.15 13.64 5.90
CA GLU A 76 5.35 13.75 7.12
C GLU A 76 4.33 12.60 7.21
N ARG A 77 3.69 12.22 6.09
CA ARG A 77 2.79 11.06 6.03
C ARG A 77 3.52 9.76 6.34
N ALA A 78 4.70 9.58 5.74
CA ALA A 78 5.53 8.41 5.99
C ALA A 78 5.97 8.31 7.46
N THR A 79 6.40 9.42 8.08
CA THR A 79 6.81 9.45 9.50
C THR A 79 5.64 9.25 10.47
N ARG A 80 4.41 9.61 10.08
CA ARG A 80 3.19 9.30 10.84
C ARG A 80 2.75 7.85 10.73
N GLY A 81 3.32 7.08 9.79
CA GLY A 81 3.10 5.65 9.66
C GLY A 81 2.25 5.23 8.47
N ILE A 82 2.23 6.02 7.40
CA ILE A 82 1.67 5.61 6.11
C ILE A 82 2.81 5.04 5.26
N PHE A 83 2.58 3.89 4.66
CA PHE A 83 3.51 3.19 3.77
C PHE A 83 2.82 2.87 2.45
N LEU A 84 3.51 3.09 1.34
CA LEU A 84 3.05 2.67 0.02
C LEU A 84 4.05 1.67 -0.57
N ALA A 85 3.58 0.44 -0.84
CA ALA A 85 4.25 -0.48 -1.73
C ALA A 85 3.79 -0.18 -3.17
N PHE A 86 4.71 0.18 -4.03
CA PHE A 86 4.43 0.63 -5.39
C PHE A 86 4.13 -0.54 -6.32
N GLN A 87 3.31 -0.32 -7.32
CA GLN A 87 3.14 -1.27 -8.43
C GLN A 87 4.49 -1.60 -9.08
N TYR A 88 5.29 -0.58 -9.36
CA TYR A 88 6.65 -0.68 -9.88
C TYR A 88 7.64 -0.01 -8.92
N PRO A 89 8.32 -0.79 -8.04
CA PRO A 89 9.29 -0.23 -7.11
C PRO A 89 10.47 0.45 -7.83
N LEU A 90 10.74 1.70 -7.46
CA LEU A 90 11.75 2.51 -8.10
C LEU A 90 13.17 2.05 -7.74
N GLU A 91 14.09 2.19 -8.68
CA GLU A 91 15.52 2.07 -8.46
C GLU A 91 16.08 3.41 -7.97
N ILE A 92 16.96 3.37 -6.96
CA ILE A 92 17.65 4.57 -6.44
C ILE A 92 19.16 4.35 -6.58
N PRO A 93 19.74 4.66 -7.77
CA PRO A 93 21.17 4.51 -7.99
C PRO A 93 21.99 5.34 -7.01
N GLY A 94 23.08 4.77 -6.51
CA GLY A 94 23.99 5.44 -5.58
C GLY A 94 23.57 5.44 -4.10
N VAL A 95 22.34 5.01 -3.78
CA VAL A 95 21.86 4.91 -2.39
C VAL A 95 21.82 3.44 -1.98
N ALA A 96 22.75 3.02 -1.11
CA ALA A 96 22.78 1.66 -0.59
C ALA A 96 21.51 1.32 0.21
N THR A 97 20.94 0.13 -0.01
CA THR A 97 19.70 -0.34 0.65
C THR A 97 19.79 -0.22 2.18
N MET A 98 20.91 -0.61 2.78
CA MET A 98 21.11 -0.51 4.23
C MET A 98 21.11 0.94 4.74
N THR A 99 21.69 1.87 3.98
CA THR A 99 21.68 3.31 4.33
C THR A 99 20.28 3.86 4.24
N PHE A 100 19.55 3.55 3.17
CA PHE A 100 18.16 3.94 2.99
C PHE A 100 17.28 3.46 4.16
N LEU A 101 17.32 2.16 4.46
CA LEU A 101 16.52 1.55 5.54
C LEU A 101 16.82 2.18 6.90
N ARG A 102 18.10 2.39 7.23
CA ARG A 102 18.51 2.99 8.50
C ARG A 102 18.03 4.43 8.62
N THR A 103 18.19 5.22 7.56
CA THR A 103 17.78 6.63 7.54
C THR A 103 16.26 6.74 7.71
N ALA A 104 15.48 5.97 6.95
CA ALA A 104 14.03 5.96 7.04
C ALA A 104 13.53 5.54 8.44
N LEU A 105 14.09 4.46 8.98
CA LEU A 105 13.72 3.96 10.31
C LEU A 105 14.04 4.98 11.41
N ASN A 106 15.23 5.59 11.37
CA ASN A 106 15.62 6.59 12.37
C ASN A 106 14.79 7.88 12.25
N ALA A 107 14.40 8.29 11.03
CA ALA A 107 13.48 9.41 10.83
C ALA A 107 12.13 9.18 11.52
N GLN A 108 11.55 7.98 11.36
CA GLN A 108 10.30 7.62 12.05
C GLN A 108 10.46 7.57 13.57
N ARG A 109 11.55 6.97 14.06
CA ARG A 109 11.84 6.91 15.51
C ARG A 109 11.96 8.30 16.11
N LYS A 110 12.67 9.20 15.44
CA LYS A 110 12.80 10.61 15.86
C LYS A 110 11.43 11.28 15.99
N THR A 111 10.52 11.07 15.03
CA THR A 111 9.16 11.63 15.09
C THR A 111 8.35 11.09 16.27
N ARG A 112 8.63 9.85 16.69
CA ARG A 112 8.01 9.21 17.88
C ARG A 112 8.69 9.58 19.19
N GLY A 113 9.73 10.43 19.18
CA GLY A 113 10.52 10.78 20.37
C GLY A 113 11.44 9.65 20.85
N GLU A 114 11.69 8.65 20.00
CA GLU A 114 12.56 7.52 20.30
C GLU A 114 14.03 7.81 19.89
N SER A 115 15.00 7.22 20.62
CA SER A 115 16.40 7.28 20.24
C SER A 115 16.68 6.51 18.94
N GLU A 116 17.71 6.94 18.20
CA GLU A 116 18.18 6.19 17.04
C GLU A 116 18.67 4.79 17.45
N LEU A 117 18.47 3.81 16.55
CA LEU A 117 19.01 2.47 16.75
C LEU A 117 20.54 2.49 16.62
N SER A 118 21.20 1.81 17.52
CA SER A 118 22.62 1.49 17.36
C SER A 118 22.84 0.62 16.12
N THR A 119 24.03 0.67 15.53
CA THR A 119 24.35 -0.15 14.35
C THR A 119 24.15 -1.64 14.60
N PRO A 120 24.56 -2.24 15.73
CA PRO A 120 24.29 -3.66 16.00
C PRO A 120 22.81 -4.01 16.07
N GLU A 121 21.98 -3.19 16.73
CA GLU A 121 20.53 -3.40 16.83
C GLU A 121 19.85 -3.33 15.47
N PHE A 122 20.19 -2.32 14.67
CA PHE A 122 19.69 -2.19 13.31
C PHE A 122 20.06 -3.41 12.45
N MET A 123 21.33 -3.82 12.46
CA MET A 123 21.81 -4.99 11.72
C MET A 123 21.12 -6.28 12.13
N LYS A 124 20.87 -6.46 13.44
CA LYS A 124 20.12 -7.62 13.95
C LYS A 124 18.70 -7.65 13.39
N ARG A 125 17.96 -6.53 13.47
CA ARG A 125 16.58 -6.42 12.95
C ARG A 125 16.52 -6.71 11.45
N VAL A 126 17.42 -6.10 10.67
CA VAL A 126 17.44 -6.31 9.21
C VAL A 126 17.70 -7.77 8.87
N ARG A 127 18.71 -8.42 9.48
CA ARG A 127 19.02 -9.84 9.23
C ARG A 127 17.85 -10.76 9.57
N GLU A 128 17.19 -10.50 10.68
CA GLU A 128 16.03 -11.29 11.12
C GLU A 128 14.88 -11.19 10.11
N GLN A 129 14.51 -9.98 9.68
CA GLN A 129 13.42 -9.80 8.72
C GLN A 129 13.79 -10.28 7.31
N ALA A 130 15.03 -10.02 6.87
CA ALA A 130 15.51 -10.49 5.56
C ALA A 130 15.53 -12.02 5.47
N GLY A 131 15.91 -12.71 6.56
CA GLY A 131 15.87 -14.18 6.62
C GLY A 131 14.46 -14.74 6.46
N LYS A 132 13.45 -14.11 7.06
CA LYS A 132 12.03 -14.50 6.92
C LYS A 132 11.49 -14.34 5.49
N LEU A 133 12.10 -13.47 4.71
CA LEU A 133 11.70 -13.14 3.33
C LEU A 133 12.60 -13.79 2.27
N ALA A 134 13.50 -14.66 2.67
CA ALA A 134 14.50 -15.29 1.79
C ALA A 134 15.25 -14.26 0.91
N ILE A 135 15.63 -13.12 1.52
CA ILE A 135 16.41 -12.07 0.87
C ILE A 135 17.89 -12.40 1.04
N ASP A 136 18.62 -12.46 -0.09
CA ASP A 136 20.07 -12.63 -0.10
C ASP A 136 20.76 -11.43 0.61
N PRO A 137 21.65 -11.66 1.59
CA PRO A 137 22.39 -10.59 2.24
C PRO A 137 23.16 -9.66 1.29
N ASP A 138 23.61 -10.16 0.13
CA ASP A 138 24.31 -9.34 -0.85
C ASP A 138 23.39 -8.31 -1.54
N MET A 139 22.11 -8.58 -1.65
CA MET A 139 21.12 -7.60 -2.13
C MET A 139 21.06 -6.36 -1.23
N LEU A 140 21.21 -6.55 0.09
CA LEU A 140 21.15 -5.45 1.06
C LEU A 140 22.34 -4.48 0.95
N ARG A 141 23.45 -4.91 0.34
CA ARG A 141 24.63 -4.07 0.12
C ARG A 141 24.53 -3.25 -1.17
N ARG A 142 23.65 -3.65 -2.08
CA ARG A 142 23.44 -2.98 -3.37
C ARG A 142 22.60 -1.73 -3.24
N PRO A 143 22.65 -0.80 -4.20
CA PRO A 143 21.70 0.31 -4.26
C PRO A 143 20.26 -0.19 -4.33
N VAL A 144 19.35 0.61 -3.78
CA VAL A 144 17.93 0.26 -3.65
C VAL A 144 17.36 -0.17 -4.99
N ASN A 145 16.93 -1.43 -5.07
CA ASN A 145 16.27 -2.06 -6.21
C ASN A 145 17.08 -2.12 -7.53
N VAL A 146 18.32 -1.63 -7.57
CA VAL A 146 19.12 -1.59 -8.81
C VAL A 146 19.51 -3.00 -9.24
N GLY A 147 19.02 -3.41 -10.43
CA GLY A 147 19.23 -4.71 -11.00
C GLY A 147 18.57 -5.86 -10.23
N PHE A 148 17.53 -5.58 -9.43
CA PHE A 148 16.71 -6.60 -8.80
C PHE A 148 15.66 -7.10 -9.79
N SER A 149 15.35 -8.40 -9.73
CA SER A 149 14.19 -8.97 -10.39
C SER A 149 12.89 -8.43 -9.79
N GLY A 150 11.75 -8.61 -10.46
CA GLY A 150 10.45 -8.18 -9.94
C GLY A 150 10.14 -8.75 -8.55
N GLY A 151 10.37 -10.05 -8.36
CA GLY A 151 10.17 -10.72 -7.07
C GLY A 151 11.11 -10.22 -5.98
N GLU A 152 12.37 -9.92 -6.31
CA GLU A 152 13.32 -9.32 -5.36
C GLU A 152 12.92 -7.92 -4.94
N LYS A 153 12.46 -7.08 -5.89
CA LYS A 153 11.93 -5.74 -5.60
C LYS A 153 10.74 -5.80 -4.63
N LYS A 154 9.80 -6.72 -4.86
CA LYS A 154 8.64 -6.89 -3.99
C LYS A 154 9.01 -7.41 -2.60
N ARG A 155 9.92 -8.39 -2.50
CA ARG A 155 10.43 -8.83 -1.20
C ARG A 155 11.16 -7.70 -0.45
N ASN A 156 11.88 -6.84 -1.16
CA ASN A 156 12.53 -5.67 -0.56
C ASN A 156 11.49 -4.64 -0.05
N GLU A 157 10.34 -4.45 -0.71
CA GLU A 157 9.24 -3.62 -0.20
C GLU A 157 8.63 -4.21 1.08
N ILE A 158 8.41 -5.54 1.13
CA ILE A 158 7.93 -6.19 2.35
C ILE A 158 8.96 -6.08 3.49
N LEU A 159 10.26 -6.14 3.19
CA LEU A 159 11.31 -5.87 4.18
C LEU A 159 11.22 -4.44 4.73
N GLN A 160 11.03 -3.45 3.85
CA GLN A 160 10.82 -2.07 4.26
C GLN A 160 9.60 -1.94 5.18
N MET A 161 8.47 -2.54 4.80
CA MET A 161 7.24 -2.54 5.61
C MET A 161 7.47 -3.22 6.97
N ALA A 162 8.21 -4.33 7.01
CA ALA A 162 8.53 -5.05 8.25
C ALA A 162 9.40 -4.25 9.21
N LEU A 163 10.34 -3.43 8.69
CA LEU A 163 11.24 -2.61 9.49
C LEU A 163 10.61 -1.30 9.93
N LEU A 164 9.84 -0.66 9.05
CA LEU A 164 9.21 0.63 9.29
C LEU A 164 7.95 0.52 10.15
N GLU A 165 7.34 -0.67 10.23
CA GLU A 165 6.15 -0.92 11.07
C GLU A 165 5.05 0.15 10.90
N PRO A 166 4.55 0.36 9.66
CA PRO A 166 3.54 1.39 9.41
C PRO A 166 2.23 1.07 10.13
N LYS A 167 1.44 2.11 10.42
CA LYS A 167 0.07 1.97 10.91
C LYS A 167 -0.92 1.66 9.79
N LEU A 168 -0.69 2.25 8.60
CA LEU A 168 -1.42 1.97 7.36
C LEU A 168 -0.44 1.57 6.26
N ALA A 169 -0.57 0.35 5.76
CA ALA A 169 0.15 -0.13 4.59
C ALA A 169 -0.79 -0.16 3.39
N VAL A 170 -0.49 0.64 2.36
CA VAL A 170 -1.16 0.61 1.05
C VAL A 170 -0.32 -0.24 0.12
N LEU A 171 -0.89 -1.34 -0.40
CA LEU A 171 -0.20 -2.31 -1.25
C LEU A 171 -0.80 -2.20 -2.66
N ASP A 172 -0.14 -1.45 -3.55
CA ASP A 172 -0.64 -1.21 -4.91
C ASP A 172 -0.09 -2.27 -5.87
N GLU A 173 -0.98 -3.16 -6.32
CA GLU A 173 -0.72 -4.26 -7.27
C GLU A 173 0.59 -5.01 -6.98
N THR A 174 0.79 -5.39 -5.71
CA THR A 174 2.01 -6.05 -5.25
C THR A 174 2.21 -7.45 -5.84
N ASP A 175 1.22 -7.99 -6.51
CA ASP A 175 1.23 -9.28 -7.22
C ASP A 175 1.60 -9.16 -8.70
N SER A 176 1.70 -7.95 -9.24
CA SER A 176 2.01 -7.72 -10.65
C SER A 176 3.41 -8.25 -11.03
N GLY A 177 3.45 -9.10 -12.07
CA GLY A 177 4.72 -9.65 -12.59
C GLY A 177 5.38 -10.71 -11.71
N LEU A 178 4.72 -11.21 -10.66
CA LEU A 178 5.23 -12.29 -9.82
C LEU A 178 4.84 -13.67 -10.35
N ASP A 179 5.78 -14.61 -10.27
CA ASP A 179 5.47 -16.03 -10.36
C ASP A 179 4.76 -16.52 -9.07
N ILE A 180 4.29 -17.76 -9.10
CA ILE A 180 3.51 -18.35 -8.00
C ILE A 180 4.30 -18.40 -6.70
N ASP A 181 5.60 -18.70 -6.75
CA ASP A 181 6.42 -18.86 -5.56
C ASP A 181 6.77 -17.50 -4.95
N ALA A 182 7.12 -16.52 -5.77
CA ALA A 182 7.34 -15.15 -5.31
C ALA A 182 6.05 -14.55 -4.71
N LEU A 183 4.88 -14.81 -5.33
CA LEU A 183 3.58 -14.38 -4.80
C LEU A 183 3.32 -14.93 -3.40
N LYS A 184 3.57 -16.23 -3.17
CA LYS A 184 3.41 -16.85 -1.86
C LYS A 184 4.32 -16.21 -0.80
N VAL A 185 5.60 -15.99 -1.12
CA VAL A 185 6.56 -15.35 -0.21
C VAL A 185 6.12 -13.94 0.17
N VAL A 186 5.63 -13.16 -0.81
CA VAL A 186 5.10 -11.81 -0.57
C VAL A 186 3.84 -11.88 0.30
N ALA A 187 2.89 -12.74 -0.04
CA ALA A 187 1.65 -12.90 0.72
C ALA A 187 1.90 -13.37 2.17
N ASP A 188 2.79 -14.33 2.36
CA ASP A 188 3.21 -14.76 3.69
C ASP A 188 3.87 -13.64 4.48
N GLY A 189 4.70 -12.82 3.82
CA GLY A 189 5.31 -11.64 4.40
C GLY A 189 4.25 -10.63 4.88
N VAL A 190 3.26 -10.32 4.05
CA VAL A 190 2.14 -9.44 4.39
C VAL A 190 1.33 -10.01 5.57
N ASN A 191 0.97 -11.30 5.52
CA ASN A 191 0.17 -11.94 6.58
C ASN A 191 0.90 -11.93 7.93
N ARG A 192 2.22 -12.14 7.96
CA ARG A 192 3.03 -12.05 9.20
C ARG A 192 3.05 -10.65 9.80
N LEU A 193 2.79 -9.63 8.98
CA LEU A 193 2.77 -8.24 9.42
C LEU A 193 1.38 -7.76 9.84
N ARG A 194 0.34 -8.60 9.77
CA ARG A 194 -0.97 -8.29 10.37
C ARG A 194 -0.83 -8.05 11.87
N SER A 195 -1.52 -7.03 12.35
CA SER A 195 -1.48 -6.62 13.76
C SER A 195 -2.77 -5.86 14.09
N PRO A 196 -3.27 -5.92 15.33
CA PRO A 196 -4.42 -5.12 15.75
C PRO A 196 -4.24 -3.61 15.59
N ASP A 197 -2.99 -3.16 15.55
CA ASP A 197 -2.63 -1.73 15.43
C ASP A 197 -2.35 -1.30 13.99
N ARG A 198 -2.31 -2.25 13.03
CA ARG A 198 -1.99 -1.99 11.62
C ARG A 198 -3.17 -2.29 10.74
N ALA A 199 -3.60 -1.30 9.97
CA ALA A 199 -4.50 -1.54 8.85
C ALA A 199 -3.73 -1.73 7.54
N MET A 200 -4.33 -2.46 6.61
CA MET A 200 -3.79 -2.69 5.28
C MET A 200 -4.86 -2.41 4.22
N LEU A 201 -4.47 -1.70 3.17
CA LEU A 201 -5.28 -1.46 2.00
C LEU A 201 -4.62 -2.13 0.79
N VAL A 202 -5.14 -3.28 0.39
CA VAL A 202 -4.63 -4.06 -0.74
C VAL A 202 -5.36 -3.63 -2.01
N ILE A 203 -4.62 -3.14 -2.98
CA ILE A 203 -5.16 -2.78 -4.30
C ILE A 203 -4.72 -3.85 -5.29
N THR A 204 -5.67 -4.53 -5.90
CA THR A 204 -5.40 -5.54 -6.92
C THR A 204 -6.60 -5.70 -7.86
N HIS A 205 -6.34 -6.13 -9.07
CA HIS A 205 -7.37 -6.57 -10.01
C HIS A 205 -7.39 -8.10 -10.15
N TYR A 206 -6.52 -8.82 -9.42
CA TYR A 206 -6.44 -10.27 -9.43
C TYR A 206 -6.85 -10.88 -8.09
N GLN A 207 -7.75 -11.82 -8.12
CA GLN A 207 -8.15 -12.57 -6.93
C GLN A 207 -7.05 -13.49 -6.40
N ARG A 208 -6.12 -13.96 -7.26
CA ARG A 208 -5.08 -14.90 -6.83
C ARG A 208 -4.26 -14.39 -5.62
N LEU A 209 -4.03 -13.08 -5.50
CA LEU A 209 -3.40 -12.51 -4.31
C LEU A 209 -4.33 -12.66 -3.09
N LEU A 210 -5.63 -12.37 -3.26
CA LEU A 210 -6.61 -12.41 -2.18
C LEU A 210 -6.92 -13.84 -1.69
N ASN A 211 -6.58 -14.87 -2.47
CA ASN A 211 -6.63 -16.26 -2.01
C ASN A 211 -5.55 -16.56 -0.95
N HIS A 212 -4.47 -15.78 -0.91
CA HIS A 212 -3.39 -15.90 0.07
C HIS A 212 -3.48 -14.84 1.17
N ILE A 213 -4.02 -13.64 0.83
CA ILE A 213 -4.19 -12.51 1.75
C ILE A 213 -5.68 -12.22 1.83
N VAL A 214 -6.39 -12.96 2.71
CA VAL A 214 -7.85 -12.82 2.84
C VAL A 214 -8.18 -11.48 3.49
N PRO A 215 -8.88 -10.55 2.77
CA PRO A 215 -9.31 -9.27 3.34
C PRO A 215 -10.54 -9.44 4.23
N ASP A 216 -10.72 -8.52 5.18
CA ASP A 216 -11.91 -8.43 6.01
C ASP A 216 -13.06 -7.78 5.21
N VAL A 217 -12.73 -6.78 4.38
CA VAL A 217 -13.67 -6.02 3.56
C VAL A 217 -13.14 -5.88 2.13
N VAL A 218 -14.02 -6.01 1.15
CA VAL A 218 -13.72 -5.80 -0.28
C VAL A 218 -14.58 -4.68 -0.84
N HIS A 219 -13.95 -3.75 -1.56
CA HIS A 219 -14.59 -2.64 -2.25
C HIS A 219 -14.41 -2.78 -3.75
N VAL A 220 -15.48 -2.54 -4.51
CA VAL A 220 -15.43 -2.47 -5.98
C VAL A 220 -15.34 -1.00 -6.37
N LEU A 221 -14.19 -0.58 -6.89
CA LEU A 221 -13.98 0.75 -7.44
C LEU A 221 -14.18 0.71 -8.95
N SER A 222 -15.15 1.47 -9.46
CA SER A 222 -15.40 1.63 -10.89
C SER A 222 -15.74 3.08 -11.20
N ASN A 223 -15.26 3.59 -12.33
CA ASN A 223 -15.51 4.97 -12.77
C ASN A 223 -15.24 6.05 -11.71
N GLY A 224 -14.24 5.83 -10.84
CA GLY A 224 -13.86 6.77 -9.78
C GLY A 224 -14.75 6.74 -8.54
N ARG A 225 -15.62 5.76 -8.39
CA ARG A 225 -16.55 5.60 -7.26
C ARG A 225 -16.49 4.20 -6.66
N ILE A 226 -16.72 4.06 -5.37
CA ILE A 226 -16.98 2.76 -4.75
C ILE A 226 -18.44 2.38 -5.06
N MET A 227 -18.59 1.37 -5.91
CA MET A 227 -19.90 0.91 -6.39
C MET A 227 -20.53 -0.12 -5.45
N ARG A 228 -19.70 -0.91 -4.77
CA ARG A 228 -20.15 -1.94 -3.84
C ARG A 228 -19.08 -2.23 -2.78
N THR A 229 -19.54 -2.56 -1.59
CA THR A 229 -18.71 -3.05 -0.48
C THR A 229 -19.31 -4.36 0.04
N GLY A 230 -18.46 -5.32 0.37
CA GLY A 230 -18.86 -6.62 0.92
C GLY A 230 -17.71 -7.31 1.66
N GLY A 231 -17.92 -8.54 2.09
CA GLY A 231 -16.88 -9.38 2.67
C GLY A 231 -15.97 -10.02 1.61
N SER A 232 -15.14 -10.96 2.04
CA SER A 232 -14.20 -11.67 1.14
C SER A 232 -14.87 -12.44 0.01
N GLU A 233 -16.15 -12.84 0.17
CA GLU A 233 -16.96 -13.49 -0.87
C GLU A 233 -17.18 -12.62 -2.11
N LEU A 234 -17.13 -11.28 -1.95
CA LEU A 234 -17.27 -10.37 -3.08
C LEU A 234 -16.10 -10.52 -4.07
N ALA A 235 -14.91 -10.82 -3.60
CA ALA A 235 -13.77 -11.08 -4.49
C ALA A 235 -14.00 -12.32 -5.37
N LEU A 236 -14.59 -13.40 -4.81
CA LEU A 236 -14.97 -14.61 -5.56
C LEU A 236 -16.04 -14.30 -6.60
N GLU A 237 -17.03 -13.49 -6.24
CA GLU A 237 -18.09 -13.06 -7.15
C GLU A 237 -17.52 -12.28 -8.35
N LEU A 238 -16.56 -11.37 -8.09
CA LEU A 238 -15.90 -10.58 -9.14
C LEU A 238 -15.06 -11.44 -10.09
N GLU A 239 -14.39 -12.48 -9.59
CA GLU A 239 -13.66 -13.43 -10.46
C GLU A 239 -14.61 -14.18 -11.37
N ALA A 240 -15.74 -14.63 -10.84
CA ALA A 240 -16.71 -15.42 -11.60
C ALA A 240 -17.50 -14.58 -12.63
N LYS A 241 -17.88 -13.34 -12.29
CA LYS A 241 -18.79 -12.50 -13.09
C LYS A 241 -18.10 -11.34 -13.81
N GLY A 242 -16.85 -11.01 -13.44
CA GLY A 242 -16.14 -9.83 -13.93
C GLY A 242 -16.71 -8.52 -13.41
N TYR A 243 -16.26 -7.42 -14.00
CA TYR A 243 -16.63 -6.05 -13.59
C TYR A 243 -17.75 -5.43 -14.44
N ALA A 244 -18.28 -6.15 -15.45
CA ALA A 244 -19.32 -5.63 -16.35
C ALA A 244 -20.53 -5.03 -15.62
N PRO A 245 -21.09 -5.65 -14.56
CA PRO A 245 -22.24 -5.09 -13.84
C PRO A 245 -21.97 -3.71 -13.19
N TYR A 246 -20.71 -3.37 -12.96
CA TYR A 246 -20.31 -2.13 -12.30
C TYR A 246 -19.80 -1.06 -13.29
N GLN A 247 -19.78 -1.35 -14.60
CA GLN A 247 -19.38 -0.43 -15.66
C GLN A 247 -20.57 0.28 -16.29
N ASP A 248 -21.73 -0.39 -16.37
CA ASP A 248 -22.91 0.10 -17.09
C ASP A 248 -23.75 1.13 -16.32
N GLU A 249 -23.65 1.18 -14.98
CA GLU A 249 -24.39 2.17 -14.18
C GLU A 249 -23.92 3.62 -14.39
N ALA A 250 -22.78 3.84 -15.04
CA ALA A 250 -22.25 5.19 -15.32
C ALA A 250 -22.84 5.81 -16.60
N VAL A 251 -23.60 5.07 -17.39
CA VAL A 251 -24.22 5.55 -18.67
C VAL A 251 -25.65 6.06 -18.45
N MET A 252 -26.25 5.88 -17.27
CA MET A 252 -27.64 6.22 -16.97
C MET A 252 -27.85 7.45 -16.07
N GLN A 253 -26.84 8.32 -15.92
CA GLN A 253 -27.03 9.60 -15.22
C GLN A 253 -26.61 10.78 -16.08
#